data_65223c81e3a5ee8a2f7fb2b3274444b6
#
_entry.id   65223c81e3a5ee8a2f7fb2b3274444b6
#
_cell.length_a   1.000
_cell.length_b   1.000
_cell.length_c   1.000
_cell.angle_alpha   90.00
_cell.angle_beta   90.00
_cell.angle_gamma   90.00
#
_symmetry.space_group_name_H-M   'P 1'
#
loop_
_entity.id
_entity.type
_entity.pdbx_description
1 polymer ?
#
loop_
_entity_poly.entity_id
_entity_poly.type
_entity_poly.pdbx_seq_one_letter_code
_entity_poly.pdbx_strand_id
1 'polypeptide(L)'
;MACTGPAPDERPVLIPAPQKTIWGDGTYRLPERLQLGIADTALIAAAGYVNEVLAPYGTVAVDRCDRGDIVLELDSAALPPEGYRLSVTHAGVRIGGGSYRVVVNGIATLRQLLPAKAGSGAKIPYAEIADRPAFGWRGVMLDVSRHFFDKEEIFTLLD
;
A
#
# COMPACT_ATOMS: atom_id res chain seq x y z
N MET A 1 -6.57 -12.62 -28.66
CA MET A 1 -7.21 -12.74 -27.34
C MET A 1 -7.18 -11.37 -26.71
N ALA A 2 -8.33 -10.70 -26.60
CA ALA A 2 -8.42 -9.40 -25.93
C ALA A 2 -8.33 -9.65 -24.42
N CYS A 3 -7.30 -9.11 -23.77
CA CYS A 3 -7.27 -9.02 -22.31
C CYS A 3 -8.31 -7.98 -21.93
N THR A 4 -9.48 -8.41 -21.52
CA THR A 4 -10.47 -7.55 -20.88
C THR A 4 -9.94 -7.21 -19.50
N GLY A 5 -9.50 -5.96 -19.32
CA GLY A 5 -9.26 -5.38 -18.01
C GLY A 5 -10.52 -5.44 -17.14
N PRO A 6 -10.41 -5.28 -15.82
CA PRO A 6 -11.59 -5.24 -14.95
C PRO A 6 -12.55 -4.16 -15.45
N ALA A 7 -13.84 -4.48 -15.43
CA ALA A 7 -14.87 -3.51 -15.77
C ALA A 7 -14.74 -2.28 -14.84
N PRO A 8 -15.13 -1.07 -15.28
CA PRO A 8 -15.05 0.13 -14.44
C PRO A 8 -15.68 -0.03 -13.05
N ASP A 9 -16.72 -0.85 -12.93
CA ASP A 9 -17.42 -1.15 -11.67
C ASP A 9 -16.68 -2.13 -10.74
N GLU A 10 -15.60 -2.78 -11.20
CA GLU A 10 -14.79 -3.69 -10.40
C GLU A 10 -13.53 -3.03 -9.80
N ARG A 11 -13.30 -1.76 -10.12
CA ARG A 11 -12.17 -1.00 -9.59
C ARG A 11 -12.44 -0.59 -8.15
N PRO A 12 -11.48 -0.82 -7.21
CA PRO A 12 -11.69 -0.45 -5.83
C PRO A 12 -11.81 1.07 -5.67
N VAL A 13 -12.67 1.49 -4.77
CA VAL A 13 -12.76 2.89 -4.33
C VAL A 13 -11.68 3.11 -3.27
N LEU A 14 -10.79 4.06 -3.51
CA LEU A 14 -9.72 4.43 -2.58
C LEU A 14 -10.18 5.59 -1.68
N ILE A 15 -9.98 5.44 -0.37
CA ILE A 15 -10.40 6.43 0.63
C ILE A 15 -9.21 6.74 1.57
N PRO A 16 -8.81 8.01 1.66
CA PRO A 16 -9.23 9.14 0.82
C PRO A 16 -8.86 8.95 -0.65
N ALA A 17 -9.57 9.63 -1.55
CA ALA A 17 -9.26 9.56 -2.97
C ALA A 17 -7.86 10.14 -3.24
N PRO A 18 -6.94 9.40 -3.90
CA PRO A 18 -5.63 9.92 -4.25
C PRO A 18 -5.71 11.11 -5.21
N GLN A 19 -4.70 11.99 -5.19
CA GLN A 19 -4.66 13.14 -6.08
C GLN A 19 -4.62 12.74 -7.55
N LYS A 20 -3.98 11.62 -7.87
CA LYS A 20 -3.92 11.09 -9.24
C LYS A 20 -4.01 9.58 -9.21
N THR A 21 -4.95 9.02 -9.96
CA THR A 21 -5.06 7.59 -10.22
C THR A 21 -5.27 7.37 -11.71
N ILE A 22 -4.42 6.56 -12.31
CA ILE A 22 -4.55 6.11 -13.70
C ILE A 22 -4.69 4.59 -13.66
N TRP A 23 -5.85 4.10 -14.08
CA TRP A 23 -6.09 2.67 -14.18
C TRP A 23 -5.59 2.12 -15.51
N GLY A 24 -4.87 1.00 -15.45
CA GLY A 24 -4.46 0.26 -16.64
C GLY A 24 -5.43 -0.86 -17.00
N ASP A 25 -5.20 -1.47 -18.16
CA ASP A 25 -5.97 -2.63 -18.62
C ASP A 25 -5.27 -3.92 -18.18
N GLY A 26 -5.88 -4.62 -17.24
CA GLY A 26 -5.37 -5.89 -16.71
C GLY A 26 -5.22 -5.91 -15.20
N THR A 27 -4.70 -7.02 -14.71
CA THR A 27 -4.50 -7.27 -13.28
C THR A 27 -3.18 -7.96 -13.03
N TYR A 28 -2.53 -7.63 -11.92
CA TYR A 28 -1.43 -8.42 -11.37
C TYR A 28 -1.98 -9.50 -10.47
N ARG A 29 -1.57 -10.75 -10.71
CA ARG A 29 -1.95 -11.88 -9.87
C ARG A 29 -0.88 -12.12 -8.82
N LEU A 30 -1.23 -11.99 -7.54
CA LEU A 30 -0.33 -12.26 -6.43
C LEU A 30 0.05 -13.75 -6.42
N PRO A 31 1.36 -14.08 -6.39
CA PRO A 31 1.80 -15.47 -6.19
C PRO A 31 1.55 -15.89 -4.72
N GLU A 32 1.49 -17.21 -4.48
CA GLU A 32 1.35 -17.75 -3.12
C GLU A 32 2.56 -17.45 -2.22
N ARG A 33 3.74 -17.36 -2.84
CA ARG A 33 4.98 -16.95 -2.19
C ARG A 33 5.45 -15.65 -2.81
N LEU A 34 5.24 -14.58 -2.08
CA LEU A 34 5.58 -13.22 -2.47
C LEU A 34 7.02 -12.90 -2.10
N GLN A 35 7.75 -12.27 -2.99
CA GLN A 35 9.07 -11.71 -2.71
C GLN A 35 8.94 -10.19 -2.50
N LEU A 36 9.32 -9.73 -1.31
CA LEU A 36 9.39 -8.32 -0.96
C LEU A 36 10.83 -7.84 -1.06
N GLY A 37 11.10 -7.01 -2.06
CA GLY A 37 12.40 -6.36 -2.25
C GLY A 37 12.49 -5.06 -1.47
N ILE A 38 13.54 -4.92 -0.64
CA ILE A 38 13.85 -3.70 0.11
C ILE A 38 15.35 -3.45 0.04
N ALA A 39 15.78 -2.60 -0.87
CA ALA A 39 17.21 -2.26 -1.01
C ALA A 39 17.69 -1.32 0.09
N ASP A 40 16.86 -0.38 0.53
CA ASP A 40 17.22 0.61 1.56
C ASP A 40 16.92 0.12 2.97
N THR A 41 17.91 0.11 3.83
CA THR A 41 17.79 -0.34 5.24
C THR A 41 16.80 0.48 6.06
N ALA A 42 16.57 1.74 5.71
CA ALA A 42 15.59 2.60 6.37
C ALA A 42 14.14 2.10 6.19
N LEU A 43 13.88 1.27 5.18
CA LEU A 43 12.56 0.69 4.92
C LEU A 43 12.34 -0.71 5.52
N ILE A 44 13.34 -1.31 6.15
CA ILE A 44 13.22 -2.67 6.69
C ILE A 44 12.06 -2.81 7.69
N ALA A 45 11.83 -1.79 8.51
CA ALA A 45 10.72 -1.80 9.46
C ALA A 45 9.33 -1.86 8.77
N ALA A 46 9.23 -1.41 7.52
CA ALA A 46 7.98 -1.51 6.75
C ALA A 46 7.63 -2.95 6.34
N ALA A 47 8.61 -3.87 6.34
CA ALA A 47 8.36 -5.27 6.00
C ALA A 47 7.32 -5.93 6.91
N GLY A 48 7.29 -5.57 8.19
CA GLY A 48 6.29 -6.06 9.14
C GLY A 48 4.87 -5.69 8.70
N TYR A 49 4.66 -4.44 8.32
CA TYR A 49 3.35 -3.96 7.85
C TYR A 49 2.96 -4.58 6.49
N VAL A 50 3.90 -4.71 5.55
CA VAL A 50 3.61 -5.43 4.28
C VAL A 50 3.21 -6.87 4.56
N ASN A 51 3.91 -7.56 5.47
CA ASN A 51 3.58 -8.94 5.83
C ASN A 51 2.18 -9.04 6.46
N GLU A 52 1.81 -8.12 7.35
CA GLU A 52 0.47 -8.06 7.94
C GLU A 52 -0.61 -7.87 6.86
N VAL A 53 -0.41 -6.92 5.95
CA VAL A 53 -1.35 -6.63 4.85
C VAL A 53 -1.51 -7.82 3.90
N LEU A 54 -0.44 -8.56 3.64
CA LEU A 54 -0.42 -9.64 2.63
C LEU A 54 -0.59 -11.05 3.20
N ALA A 55 -0.45 -11.24 4.51
CA ALA A 55 -0.61 -12.55 5.15
C ALA A 55 -1.92 -13.30 4.76
N PRO A 56 -3.07 -12.63 4.56
CA PRO A 56 -4.28 -13.28 4.12
C PRO A 56 -4.23 -13.82 2.67
N TYR A 57 -3.26 -13.38 1.87
CA TYR A 57 -3.15 -13.68 0.43
C TYR A 57 -2.00 -14.60 0.09
N GLY A 58 -0.99 -14.71 0.95
CA GLY A 58 0.19 -15.55 0.72
C GLY A 58 1.27 -15.35 1.78
N THR A 59 2.39 -16.04 1.60
CA THR A 59 3.56 -15.87 2.46
C THR A 59 4.53 -14.86 1.84
N VAL A 60 5.11 -13.98 2.67
CA VAL A 60 6.04 -12.95 2.23
C VAL A 60 7.46 -13.31 2.66
N ALA A 61 8.36 -13.44 1.70
CA ALA A 61 9.80 -13.53 1.92
C ALA A 61 10.44 -12.17 1.67
N VAL A 62 11.24 -11.69 2.60
CA VAL A 62 11.90 -10.39 2.50
C VAL A 62 13.32 -10.57 1.98
N ASP A 63 13.67 -9.83 0.92
CA ASP A 63 14.99 -9.84 0.31
C ASP A 63 15.58 -8.42 0.30
N ARG A 64 16.90 -8.32 0.53
CA ARG A 64 17.63 -7.05 0.50
C ARG A 64 18.06 -6.71 -0.91
N CYS A 65 17.10 -6.45 -1.79
CA CYS A 65 17.35 -6.11 -3.17
C CYS A 65 16.26 -5.16 -3.71
N ASP A 66 16.47 -4.68 -4.92
CA ASP A 66 15.55 -3.80 -5.66
C ASP A 66 14.58 -4.58 -6.57
N ARG A 67 14.40 -5.88 -6.31
CA ARG A 67 13.59 -6.81 -7.11
C ARG A 67 12.64 -7.59 -6.22
N GLY A 68 11.53 -8.01 -6.80
CA GLY A 68 10.51 -8.81 -6.11
C GLY A 68 9.14 -8.58 -6.73
N ASP A 69 8.17 -9.30 -6.23
CA ASP A 69 6.76 -9.10 -6.55
C ASP A 69 6.25 -7.77 -6.03
N ILE A 70 6.81 -7.34 -4.90
CA ILE A 70 6.58 -6.03 -4.30
C ILE A 70 7.95 -5.42 -3.99
N VAL A 71 8.15 -4.17 -4.35
CA VAL A 71 9.39 -3.44 -4.09
C VAL A 71 9.08 -2.14 -3.37
N LEU A 72 9.79 -1.93 -2.25
CA LEU A 72 9.79 -0.65 -1.54
C LEU A 72 11.08 0.12 -1.84
N GLU A 73 10.94 1.39 -2.21
CA GLU A 73 12.07 2.23 -2.58
C GLU A 73 11.99 3.64 -1.98
N LEU A 74 13.13 4.23 -1.65
CA LEU A 74 13.23 5.65 -1.32
C LEU A 74 13.52 6.43 -2.59
N ASP A 75 12.62 7.37 -2.93
CA ASP A 75 12.74 8.29 -4.05
C ASP A 75 12.45 9.72 -3.58
N SER A 76 13.44 10.32 -2.95
CA SER A 76 13.33 11.70 -2.45
C SER A 76 13.48 12.77 -3.52
N ALA A 77 14.01 12.41 -4.69
CA ALA A 77 14.33 13.37 -5.75
C ALA A 77 13.15 13.63 -6.70
N ALA A 78 12.29 12.63 -6.91
CA ALA A 78 11.23 12.69 -7.92
C ALA A 78 9.85 13.03 -7.37
N LEU A 79 9.68 13.08 -6.05
CA LEU A 79 8.38 13.24 -5.40
C LEU A 79 8.33 14.52 -4.53
N PRO A 80 7.16 15.18 -4.46
CA PRO A 80 6.97 16.28 -3.53
C PRO A 80 7.10 15.79 -2.07
N PRO A 81 7.39 16.68 -1.12
CA PRO A 81 7.39 16.34 0.29
C PRO A 81 6.11 15.60 0.68
N GLU A 82 6.23 14.53 1.45
CA GLU A 82 5.14 13.62 1.85
C GLU A 82 4.38 12.92 0.69
N GLY A 83 4.88 13.03 -0.56
CA GLY A 83 4.30 12.35 -1.71
C GLY A 83 4.81 10.92 -1.87
N TYR A 84 3.94 10.01 -2.27
CA TYR A 84 4.31 8.64 -2.69
C TYR A 84 3.79 8.34 -4.09
N ARG A 85 4.40 7.33 -4.69
CA ARG A 85 3.93 6.70 -5.92
C ARG A 85 3.72 5.21 -5.66
N LEU A 86 2.63 4.68 -6.16
CA LEU A 86 2.35 3.26 -6.19
C LEU A 86 2.06 2.87 -7.63
N SER A 87 2.78 1.87 -8.14
CA SER A 87 2.61 1.33 -9.48
C SER A 87 2.31 -0.16 -9.39
N VAL A 88 1.24 -0.59 -10.04
CA VAL A 88 0.88 -1.99 -10.23
C VAL A 88 0.94 -2.30 -11.71
N THR A 89 1.84 -3.18 -12.10
CA THR A 89 2.05 -3.59 -13.50
C THR A 89 2.12 -5.11 -13.62
N HIS A 90 2.33 -5.62 -14.83
CA HIS A 90 2.59 -7.05 -15.03
C HIS A 90 3.88 -7.54 -14.33
N ALA A 91 4.82 -6.64 -14.02
CA ALA A 91 6.08 -6.96 -13.34
C ALA A 91 5.96 -6.99 -11.80
N GLY A 92 4.80 -6.60 -11.24
CA GLY A 92 4.58 -6.53 -9.80
C GLY A 92 4.15 -5.15 -9.32
N VAL A 93 4.36 -4.91 -8.03
CA VAL A 93 4.00 -3.68 -7.31
C VAL A 93 5.27 -2.94 -6.90
N ARG A 94 5.32 -1.64 -7.18
CA ARG A 94 6.37 -0.75 -6.68
C ARG A 94 5.76 0.37 -5.86
N ILE A 95 6.35 0.64 -4.70
CA ILE A 95 5.93 1.71 -3.80
C ILE A 95 7.16 2.56 -3.49
N GLY A 96 7.15 3.80 -3.98
CA GLY A 96 8.21 4.77 -3.77
C GLY A 96 7.75 5.98 -2.98
N GLY A 97 8.63 6.51 -2.14
CA GLY A 97 8.37 7.72 -1.36
C GLY A 97 9.63 8.36 -0.81
N GLY A 98 9.54 9.64 -0.42
CA GLY A 98 10.70 10.39 0.09
C GLY A 98 11.16 9.99 1.49
N SER A 99 10.40 9.18 2.21
CA SER A 99 10.73 8.70 3.56
C SER A 99 9.97 7.43 3.92
N TYR A 100 10.38 6.76 5.00
CA TYR A 100 9.69 5.62 5.57
C TYR A 100 8.17 5.88 5.77
N ARG A 101 7.81 6.99 6.42
CA ARG A 101 6.40 7.33 6.70
C ARG A 101 5.56 7.43 5.44
N VAL A 102 6.15 7.95 4.39
CA VAL A 102 5.48 8.15 3.10
C VAL A 102 5.29 6.82 2.37
N VAL A 103 6.28 5.93 2.42
CA VAL A 103 6.16 4.55 1.88
C VAL A 103 5.07 3.77 2.61
N VAL A 104 4.94 3.94 3.93
CA VAL A 104 3.86 3.32 4.72
C VAL A 104 2.48 3.78 4.23
N ASN A 105 2.29 5.06 3.85
CA ASN A 105 1.04 5.53 3.24
C ASN A 105 0.75 4.80 1.91
N GLY A 106 1.79 4.55 1.11
CA GLY A 106 1.66 3.76 -0.12
C GLY A 106 1.26 2.31 0.16
N ILE A 107 1.77 1.70 1.23
CA ILE A 107 1.37 0.34 1.65
C ILE A 107 -0.11 0.34 2.09
N ALA A 108 -0.57 1.36 2.81
CA ALA A 108 -1.98 1.50 3.18
C ALA A 108 -2.89 1.63 1.94
N THR A 109 -2.41 2.27 0.87
CA THR A 109 -3.12 2.31 -0.41
C THR A 109 -3.11 0.95 -1.11
N LEU A 110 -2.00 0.22 -1.08
CA LEU A 110 -1.95 -1.16 -1.59
C LEU A 110 -2.98 -2.05 -0.88
N ARG A 111 -3.12 -1.93 0.46
CA ARG A 111 -4.15 -2.66 1.22
C ARG A 111 -5.55 -2.45 0.65
N GLN A 112 -5.89 -1.23 0.20
CA GLN A 112 -7.20 -0.93 -0.39
C GLN A 112 -7.37 -1.45 -1.82
N LEU A 113 -6.28 -1.72 -2.53
CA LEU A 113 -6.33 -2.34 -3.86
C LEU A 113 -6.56 -3.85 -3.80
N LEU A 114 -6.30 -4.47 -2.65
CA LEU A 114 -6.49 -5.90 -2.45
C LEU A 114 -7.98 -6.24 -2.39
N PRO A 115 -8.40 -7.38 -2.97
CA PRO A 115 -9.79 -7.79 -2.91
C PRO A 115 -10.21 -8.15 -1.47
N ALA A 116 -11.44 -7.83 -1.09
CA ALA A 116 -11.96 -8.13 0.25
C ALA A 116 -11.96 -9.62 0.59
N LYS A 117 -12.09 -10.48 -0.43
CA LYS A 117 -11.99 -11.94 -0.25
C LYS A 117 -10.52 -12.34 -0.28
N ALA A 118 -9.98 -12.71 0.86
CA ALA A 118 -8.64 -13.25 1.01
C ALA A 118 -8.47 -14.59 0.27
N GLY A 119 -7.26 -14.87 -0.16
CA GLY A 119 -6.90 -16.13 -0.80
C GLY A 119 -5.73 -16.00 -1.75
N SER A 120 -5.07 -17.13 -2.03
CA SER A 120 -3.98 -17.18 -2.98
C SER A 120 -4.44 -16.86 -4.41
N GLY A 121 -3.56 -16.22 -5.16
CA GLY A 121 -3.86 -15.81 -6.54
C GLY A 121 -4.82 -14.63 -6.65
N ALA A 122 -4.96 -13.84 -5.58
CA ALA A 122 -5.70 -12.58 -5.60
C ALA A 122 -5.20 -11.68 -6.72
N LYS A 123 -6.11 -10.94 -7.34
CA LYS A 123 -5.81 -10.05 -8.46
C LYS A 123 -5.92 -8.60 -8.02
N ILE A 124 -4.91 -7.82 -8.37
CA ILE A 124 -4.87 -6.37 -8.14
C ILE A 124 -4.94 -5.69 -9.51
N PRO A 125 -5.83 -4.72 -9.73
CA PRO A 125 -5.91 -4.00 -10.99
C PRO A 125 -4.61 -3.23 -11.27
N TYR A 126 -4.20 -3.16 -12.54
CA TYR A 126 -3.09 -2.29 -12.92
C TYR A 126 -3.45 -0.85 -12.65
N ALA A 127 -2.55 -0.14 -12.01
CA ALA A 127 -2.75 1.25 -11.63
C ALA A 127 -1.43 2.00 -11.47
N GLU A 128 -1.48 3.28 -11.79
CA GLU A 128 -0.46 4.27 -11.41
C GLU A 128 -1.14 5.28 -10.48
N ILE A 129 -0.67 5.32 -9.25
CA ILE A 129 -1.20 6.19 -8.21
C ILE A 129 -0.10 7.11 -7.74
N ALA A 130 -0.39 8.40 -7.70
CA ALA A 130 0.46 9.40 -7.08
C ALA A 130 -0.40 10.21 -6.11
N ASP A 131 0.04 10.25 -4.87
CA ASP A 131 -0.71 10.92 -3.83
C ASP A 131 0.20 11.59 -2.81
N ARG A 132 -0.35 12.57 -2.12
CA ARG A 132 0.21 13.24 -0.95
C ARG A 132 -0.90 13.78 -0.07
N PRO A 133 -0.69 13.90 1.23
CA PRO A 133 -1.66 14.52 2.11
C PRO A 133 -2.01 15.95 1.66
N ALA A 134 -3.30 16.28 1.71
CA ALA A 134 -3.78 17.63 1.39
C ALA A 134 -3.38 18.66 2.46
N PHE A 135 -3.20 18.21 3.72
CA PHE A 135 -2.87 19.06 4.85
C PHE A 135 -1.54 18.65 5.49
N GLY A 136 -0.68 19.61 5.76
CA GLY A 136 0.62 19.40 6.41
C GLY A 136 0.50 19.02 7.89
N TRP A 137 -0.57 19.45 8.54
CA TRP A 137 -0.88 19.08 9.93
C TRP A 137 -2.12 18.20 9.98
N ARG A 138 -2.02 17.07 10.68
CA ARG A 138 -3.09 16.06 10.84
C ARG A 138 -3.00 15.49 12.24
N GLY A 139 -4.11 15.34 12.90
CA GLY A 139 -4.16 14.78 14.25
C GLY A 139 -5.58 14.43 14.66
N VAL A 140 -5.67 13.58 15.66
CA VAL A 140 -6.90 13.24 16.36
C VAL A 140 -6.76 13.70 17.80
N MET A 141 -7.80 14.30 18.35
CA MET A 141 -7.89 14.61 19.77
C MET A 141 -8.94 13.72 20.41
N LEU A 142 -8.53 13.00 21.44
CA LEU A 142 -9.42 12.18 22.25
C LEU A 142 -9.56 12.83 23.64
N ASP A 143 -10.79 13.19 24.03
CA ASP A 143 -11.07 13.73 25.35
C ASP A 143 -11.31 12.59 26.34
N VAL A 144 -10.30 12.27 27.13
CA VAL A 144 -10.35 11.22 28.18
C VAL A 144 -10.80 11.78 29.54
N SER A 145 -11.04 13.10 29.64
CA SER A 145 -11.45 13.72 30.91
C SER A 145 -12.93 13.59 31.17
N ARG A 146 -13.76 13.63 30.11
CA ARG A 146 -15.22 13.51 30.24
C ARG A 146 -15.69 12.06 30.23
N HIS A 147 -14.95 11.21 29.55
CA HIS A 147 -15.16 9.76 29.54
C HIS A 147 -13.81 9.06 29.51
N PHE A 148 -13.60 8.16 30.45
CA PHE A 148 -12.36 7.38 30.48
C PHE A 148 -12.42 6.30 29.40
N PHE A 149 -11.40 6.23 28.56
CA PHE A 149 -11.16 5.15 27.62
C PHE A 149 -9.96 4.35 28.12
N ASP A 150 -10.10 3.06 28.21
CA ASP A 150 -8.99 2.19 28.54
C ASP A 150 -8.04 2.04 27.33
N LYS A 151 -6.91 1.38 27.56
CA LYS A 151 -5.88 1.23 26.53
C LYS A 151 -6.36 0.40 25.35
N GLU A 152 -7.17 -0.60 25.59
CA GLU A 152 -7.73 -1.51 24.59
C GLU A 152 -8.72 -0.77 23.68
N GLU A 153 -9.55 0.08 24.24
CA GLU A 153 -10.47 0.95 23.48
C GLU A 153 -9.70 1.92 22.58
N ILE A 154 -8.60 2.52 23.09
CA ILE A 154 -7.75 3.41 22.31
C ILE A 154 -7.08 2.65 21.15
N PHE A 155 -6.59 1.45 21.38
CA PHE A 155 -6.00 0.63 20.33
C PHE A 155 -7.02 0.27 19.25
N THR A 156 -8.24 -0.08 19.64
CA THR A 156 -9.34 -0.35 18.69
C THR A 156 -9.65 0.86 17.79
N LEU A 157 -9.45 2.09 18.32
CA LEU A 157 -9.62 3.31 17.52
C LEU A 157 -8.45 3.54 16.53
N LEU A 158 -7.24 3.06 16.86
CA LEU A 158 -6.03 3.29 16.08
C LEU A 158 -5.81 2.23 14.98
N ASP A 159 -6.41 1.04 15.10
CA ASP A 159 -6.35 -0.08 14.13
C ASP A 159 -7.35 0.11 12.98
#